data_05b81606a2c2122003db796e7319f839
#
_entry.id   05b81606a2c2122003db796e7319f839
#
_cell.length_a   1.000
_cell.length_b   1.000
_cell.length_c   1.000
_cell.angle_alpha   90.00
_cell.angle_beta   90.00
_cell.angle_gamma   90.00
#
_symmetry.space_group_name_H-M   'P 1'
#
loop_
_entity.id
_entity.type
_entity.pdbx_description
1 polymer ?
#
loop_
_entity_poly.entity_id
_entity_poly.type
_entity_poly.pdbx_seq_one_letter_code
_entity_poly.pdbx_strand_id
1 'polypeptide(L)'
;MSGRPTGRGPTGSGQPLSRLLGRPGGLTRSGLLRAAPLLHSPRYEVFPAASVEQAVLDWVPSELTVTVTASPARGLEPTLDLTERLAGHGYHVVPHLSARLVRDDAHLADIVARLTGCGIDDVFVPAGDADPPAGQFASALPLLVRLTEMGRPFARVGITGYPESHPRIGDDVTIQAMWDKRLHASYLVSNICFDPATLRRWISRVRARGVSLPLFVGLAGPVDRARLLRMAAKAGVAESARFLAGHTEWFLRLGTPGGYSPDRLLDRTGAALADPASAVEGLHFFTFNQVRQTEEWRRSLLGRLPAGPVPGAAG
;
A
#
# COMPACT_ATOMS: atom_id res chain seq x y z
N MET A 1 -56.46 -47.20 36.48
CA MET A 1 -56.00 -47.76 35.20
C MET A 1 -55.58 -46.56 34.34
N SER A 2 -54.37 -46.16 34.35
CA SER A 2 -53.30 -46.70 33.55
C SER A 2 -53.23 -46.05 32.14
N GLY A 3 -52.18 -45.41 31.83
CA GLY A 3 -51.86 -45.05 30.46
C GLY A 3 -50.99 -43.80 30.30
N ARG A 4 -49.68 -43.88 30.62
CA ARG A 4 -48.71 -42.89 30.12
C ARG A 4 -48.33 -43.23 28.68
N PRO A 5 -48.20 -42.23 27.80
CA PRO A 5 -47.38 -42.37 26.63
C PRO A 5 -46.04 -41.67 26.82
N THR A 6 -44.99 -42.40 26.53
CA THR A 6 -43.59 -41.97 26.43
C THR A 6 -43.39 -41.19 25.15
N GLY A 7 -43.14 -39.85 25.27
CA GLY A 7 -42.68 -39.04 24.16
C GLY A 7 -41.17 -39.03 24.10
N ARG A 8 -40.58 -39.61 23.05
CA ARG A 8 -39.16 -39.40 22.67
C ARG A 8 -38.97 -37.99 22.12
N GLY A 9 -38.16 -37.18 22.78
CA GLY A 9 -37.70 -35.91 22.28
C GLY A 9 -36.68 -36.10 21.14
N PRO A 10 -36.62 -35.22 20.12
CA PRO A 10 -35.63 -35.28 19.08
C PRO A 10 -34.26 -34.86 19.65
N THR A 11 -33.30 -35.76 19.52
CA THR A 11 -31.87 -35.48 19.75
C THR A 11 -31.38 -34.54 18.68
N GLY A 12 -31.47 -33.25 18.90
CA GLY A 12 -30.79 -32.24 18.08
C GLY A 12 -29.30 -32.34 18.30
N SER A 13 -28.58 -32.93 17.32
CA SER A 13 -27.12 -32.88 17.24
C SER A 13 -26.70 -31.44 16.96
N GLY A 14 -26.51 -30.67 18.05
CA GLY A 14 -25.90 -29.36 17.98
C GLY A 14 -24.48 -29.50 17.49
N GLN A 15 -24.25 -29.18 16.20
CA GLN A 15 -22.90 -29.00 15.71
C GLN A 15 -22.27 -27.84 16.50
N PRO A 16 -21.03 -28.01 17.01
CA PRO A 16 -20.38 -26.96 17.79
C PRO A 16 -20.18 -25.74 16.91
N LEU A 17 -20.61 -24.56 17.39
CA LEU A 17 -20.47 -23.24 16.76
C LEU A 17 -19.02 -22.91 16.34
N SER A 18 -18.03 -23.63 16.86
CA SER A 18 -16.63 -23.54 16.44
C SER A 18 -16.35 -23.95 14.98
N ARG A 19 -17.29 -24.64 14.31
CA ARG A 19 -17.19 -24.94 12.86
C ARG A 19 -17.73 -23.83 11.97
N LEU A 20 -18.54 -22.92 12.49
CA LEU A 20 -19.07 -21.76 11.76
C LEU A 20 -18.16 -20.53 11.87
N LEU A 21 -17.36 -20.45 12.92
CA LEU A 21 -16.25 -19.50 13.03
C LEU A 21 -15.03 -20.17 12.38
N GLY A 22 -14.95 -20.11 11.05
CA GLY A 22 -13.76 -20.54 10.33
C GLY A 22 -12.54 -19.94 11.04
N ARG A 23 -11.52 -20.77 11.31
CA ARG A 23 -10.18 -20.30 11.69
C ARG A 23 -9.85 -19.09 10.82
N PRO A 24 -9.26 -18.00 11.36
CA PRO A 24 -8.82 -16.89 10.53
C PRO A 24 -8.03 -17.50 9.38
N GLY A 25 -8.63 -17.48 8.17
CA GLY A 25 -8.14 -18.25 7.05
C GLY A 25 -6.83 -17.65 6.60
N GLY A 26 -5.73 -18.32 6.91
CA GLY A 26 -4.45 -18.03 6.32
C GLY A 26 -4.51 -18.22 4.81
N LEU A 27 -3.60 -17.60 4.08
CA LEU A 27 -3.45 -17.72 2.64
C LEU A 27 -3.38 -19.20 2.24
N THR A 28 -4.29 -19.64 1.36
CA THR A 28 -4.30 -21.03 0.85
C THR A 28 -3.05 -21.29 0.01
N ARG A 29 -2.69 -22.58 -0.18
CA ARG A 29 -1.54 -22.93 -1.03
C ARG A 29 -1.70 -22.38 -2.44
N SER A 30 -2.89 -22.46 -3.03
CA SER A 30 -3.14 -21.96 -4.39
C SER A 30 -3.14 -20.42 -4.43
N GLY A 31 -3.63 -19.75 -3.41
CA GLY A 31 -3.54 -18.30 -3.26
C GLY A 31 -2.09 -17.83 -3.13
N LEU A 32 -1.30 -18.54 -2.32
CA LEU A 32 0.12 -18.24 -2.14
C LEU A 32 0.91 -18.42 -3.45
N LEU A 33 0.70 -19.49 -4.19
CA LEU A 33 1.38 -19.71 -5.48
C LEU A 33 1.07 -18.59 -6.48
N ARG A 34 -0.17 -18.08 -6.50
CA ARG A 34 -0.54 -16.94 -7.36
C ARG A 34 0.05 -15.63 -6.88
N ALA A 35 0.16 -15.41 -5.58
CA ALA A 35 0.71 -14.19 -5.00
C ALA A 35 2.26 -14.19 -4.96
N ALA A 36 2.90 -15.35 -5.07
CA ALA A 36 4.35 -15.50 -4.91
C ALA A 36 5.18 -14.54 -5.79
N PRO A 37 4.93 -14.38 -7.11
CA PRO A 37 5.70 -13.44 -7.92
C PRO A 37 5.64 -12.02 -7.36
N LEU A 38 4.48 -11.59 -6.87
CA LEU A 38 4.28 -10.25 -6.31
C LEU A 38 4.93 -10.07 -4.93
N LEU A 39 5.11 -11.16 -4.17
CA LEU A 39 5.78 -11.17 -2.86
C LEU A 39 7.30 -11.12 -2.96
N HIS A 40 7.89 -11.40 -4.12
CA HIS A 40 9.35 -11.35 -4.29
C HIS A 40 9.91 -9.93 -4.33
N SER A 41 9.20 -8.98 -4.95
CA SER A 41 9.69 -7.62 -5.17
C SER A 41 8.65 -6.55 -4.78
N PRO A 42 8.13 -6.56 -3.54
CA PRO A 42 7.20 -5.52 -3.09
C PRO A 42 7.93 -4.21 -2.79
N ARG A 43 7.16 -3.12 -2.72
CA ARG A 43 7.59 -1.82 -2.22
C ARG A 43 7.21 -1.65 -0.74
N TYR A 44 8.09 -1.08 0.07
CA TYR A 44 7.87 -0.83 1.50
C TYR A 44 7.69 0.65 1.77
N GLU A 45 6.48 1.08 2.09
CA GLU A 45 6.24 2.47 2.47
C GLU A 45 6.58 2.70 3.94
N VAL A 46 7.34 3.77 4.18
CA VAL A 46 7.72 4.23 5.52
C VAL A 46 7.47 5.73 5.68
N PHE A 47 7.23 6.15 6.92
CA PHE A 47 7.16 7.56 7.30
C PHE A 47 8.51 8.01 7.88
N PRO A 48 9.02 9.21 7.54
CA PRO A 48 10.23 9.74 8.14
C PRO A 48 10.10 9.85 9.66
N ALA A 49 10.90 9.07 10.39
CA ALA A 49 10.96 9.04 11.85
C ALA A 49 12.37 8.66 12.30
N ALA A 50 12.78 9.07 13.50
CA ALA A 50 14.15 8.88 13.99
C ALA A 50 14.67 7.43 13.97
N SER A 51 13.77 6.44 14.15
CA SER A 51 14.15 5.02 14.19
C SER A 51 13.88 4.26 12.90
N VAL A 52 13.35 4.89 11.87
CA VAL A 52 12.89 4.15 10.68
C VAL A 52 14.04 3.74 9.77
N GLU A 53 15.06 4.58 9.64
CA GLU A 53 16.25 4.27 8.85
C GLU A 53 16.88 2.97 9.35
N GLN A 54 17.19 2.90 10.66
CA GLN A 54 17.77 1.68 11.24
C GLN A 54 16.84 0.47 11.06
N ALA A 55 15.53 0.64 11.21
CA ALA A 55 14.58 -0.45 10.99
C ALA A 55 14.55 -0.94 9.53
N VAL A 56 14.76 -0.06 8.56
CA VAL A 56 14.91 -0.44 7.15
C VAL A 56 16.21 -1.21 6.96
N LEU A 57 17.35 -0.70 7.47
CA LEU A 57 18.65 -1.35 7.34
C LEU A 57 18.67 -2.75 7.98
N ASP A 58 17.99 -2.92 9.12
CA ASP A 58 17.97 -4.19 9.85
C ASP A 58 17.08 -5.26 9.19
N TRP A 59 16.01 -4.84 8.50
CA TRP A 59 14.93 -5.76 8.15
C TRP A 59 14.61 -5.83 6.66
N VAL A 60 14.70 -4.73 5.90
CA VAL A 60 14.37 -4.74 4.48
C VAL A 60 15.58 -5.18 3.67
N PRO A 61 15.49 -6.23 2.85
CA PRO A 61 16.54 -6.56 1.90
C PRO A 61 16.84 -5.39 0.95
N SER A 62 18.12 -5.12 0.70
CA SER A 62 18.55 -3.93 -0.07
C SER A 62 18.08 -3.93 -1.54
N GLU A 63 17.76 -5.12 -2.07
CA GLU A 63 17.18 -5.30 -3.41
C GLU A 63 15.71 -4.89 -3.50
N LEU A 64 15.03 -4.63 -2.37
CA LEU A 64 13.64 -4.21 -2.34
C LEU A 64 13.51 -2.69 -2.31
N THR A 65 12.46 -2.20 -2.97
CA THR A 65 12.19 -0.76 -3.05
C THR A 65 11.61 -0.24 -1.73
N VAL A 66 12.15 0.86 -1.23
CA VAL A 66 11.59 1.61 -0.10
C VAL A 66 10.94 2.88 -0.60
N THR A 67 9.69 3.13 -0.22
CA THR A 67 9.00 4.37 -0.54
C THR A 67 8.89 5.23 0.72
N VAL A 68 9.19 6.53 0.59
CA VAL A 68 9.23 7.45 1.73
C VAL A 68 8.12 8.46 1.60
N THR A 69 7.10 8.37 2.46
CA THR A 69 5.94 9.25 2.41
C THR A 69 6.22 10.63 3.03
N ALA A 70 5.42 11.64 2.68
CA ALA A 70 5.50 12.99 3.23
C ALA A 70 4.37 13.26 4.22
N SER A 71 4.60 14.14 5.19
CA SER A 71 3.60 14.57 6.17
C SER A 71 3.32 16.06 6.02
N PRO A 72 2.05 16.50 5.95
CA PRO A 72 1.70 17.93 5.88
C PRO A 72 2.29 18.76 7.01
N ALA A 73 2.38 18.24 8.22
CA ALA A 73 2.90 18.95 9.38
C ALA A 73 4.43 19.11 9.38
N ARG A 74 5.14 18.28 8.61
CA ARG A 74 6.60 18.26 8.57
C ARG A 74 7.19 18.80 7.27
N GLY A 75 6.34 18.99 6.25
CA GLY A 75 6.78 19.37 4.92
C GLY A 75 7.50 18.22 4.18
N LEU A 76 8.24 18.55 3.14
CA LEU A 76 8.97 17.60 2.30
C LEU A 76 10.37 17.28 2.82
N GLU A 77 11.02 18.17 3.57
CA GLU A 77 12.41 18.01 3.96
C GLU A 77 12.73 16.68 4.65
N PRO A 78 11.96 16.20 5.66
CA PRO A 78 12.26 14.92 6.28
C PRO A 78 12.16 13.74 5.31
N THR A 79 11.32 13.84 4.26
CA THR A 79 11.18 12.83 3.21
C THR A 79 12.41 12.81 2.32
N LEU A 80 12.88 13.99 1.89
CA LEU A 80 14.07 14.14 1.05
C LEU A 80 15.32 13.66 1.80
N ASP A 81 15.50 14.10 3.06
CA ASP A 81 16.63 13.70 3.90
C ASP A 81 16.72 12.17 4.10
N LEU A 82 15.58 11.52 4.39
CA LEU A 82 15.56 10.07 4.55
C LEU A 82 15.81 9.36 3.23
N THR A 83 15.28 9.88 2.13
CA THR A 83 15.52 9.34 0.78
C THR A 83 16.99 9.34 0.44
N GLU A 84 17.70 10.45 0.67
CA GLU A 84 19.14 10.57 0.41
C GLU A 84 19.97 9.59 1.24
N ARG A 85 19.65 9.47 2.54
CA ARG A 85 20.37 8.52 3.41
C ARG A 85 20.14 7.07 2.99
N LEU A 86 18.92 6.67 2.70
CA LEU A 86 18.62 5.31 2.24
C LEU A 86 19.23 5.01 0.85
N ALA A 87 19.23 5.99 -0.06
CA ALA A 87 19.93 5.87 -1.34
C ALA A 87 21.44 5.70 -1.13
N GLY A 88 22.04 6.47 -0.19
CA GLY A 88 23.44 6.31 0.21
C GLY A 88 23.78 4.93 0.79
N HIS A 89 22.80 4.23 1.35
CA HIS A 89 22.92 2.83 1.77
C HIS A 89 22.67 1.81 0.65
N GLY A 90 22.45 2.26 -0.59
CA GLY A 90 22.29 1.40 -1.76
C GLY A 90 20.87 0.90 -2.00
N TYR A 91 19.87 1.44 -1.31
CA TYR A 91 18.46 1.11 -1.59
C TYR A 91 17.95 1.83 -2.83
N HIS A 92 17.07 1.17 -3.58
CA HIS A 92 16.19 1.84 -4.51
C HIS A 92 15.07 2.55 -3.73
N VAL A 93 15.06 3.89 -3.76
CA VAL A 93 14.16 4.70 -2.94
C VAL A 93 13.22 5.53 -3.82
N VAL A 94 11.95 5.56 -3.43
CA VAL A 94 10.89 6.33 -4.12
C VAL A 94 10.30 7.35 -3.16
N PRO A 95 10.72 8.62 -3.19
CA PRO A 95 10.12 9.67 -2.37
C PRO A 95 8.73 10.05 -2.86
N HIS A 96 7.83 10.36 -1.92
CA HIS A 96 6.53 10.96 -2.20
C HIS A 96 6.67 12.48 -2.34
N LEU A 97 6.50 12.98 -3.54
CA LEU A 97 6.44 14.42 -3.82
C LEU A 97 4.99 14.90 -3.73
N SER A 98 4.51 15.13 -2.50
CA SER A 98 3.16 15.68 -2.29
C SER A 98 3.03 17.04 -2.92
N ALA A 99 2.21 17.19 -3.97
CA ALA A 99 2.12 18.40 -4.77
C ALA A 99 1.79 19.63 -3.91
N ARG A 100 0.87 19.50 -2.96
CA ARG A 100 0.45 20.58 -2.06
C ARG A 100 1.53 21.01 -1.04
N LEU A 101 2.69 20.36 -1.02
CA LEU A 101 3.87 20.75 -0.22
C LEU A 101 4.97 21.41 -1.06
N VAL A 102 4.85 21.42 -2.38
CA VAL A 102 5.76 22.11 -3.29
C VAL A 102 5.30 23.56 -3.44
N ARG A 103 6.19 24.52 -3.16
CA ARG A 103 5.84 25.94 -3.13
C ARG A 103 5.67 26.54 -4.52
N ASP A 104 6.71 26.39 -5.34
CA ASP A 104 6.83 27.04 -6.64
C ASP A 104 7.80 26.26 -7.54
N ASP A 105 8.04 26.78 -8.74
CA ASP A 105 8.94 26.17 -9.74
C ASP A 105 10.40 26.15 -9.28
N ALA A 106 10.85 27.16 -8.53
CA ALA A 106 12.21 27.17 -8.01
C ALA A 106 12.41 26.07 -6.98
N HIS A 107 11.48 25.93 -6.04
CA HIS A 107 11.48 24.83 -5.06
C HIS A 107 11.40 23.46 -5.74
N LEU A 108 10.59 23.32 -6.80
CA LEU A 108 10.54 22.07 -7.57
C LEU A 108 11.88 21.78 -8.25
N ALA A 109 12.53 22.78 -8.84
CA ALA A 109 13.83 22.60 -9.47
C ALA A 109 14.90 22.17 -8.46
N ASP A 110 14.91 22.75 -7.26
CA ASP A 110 15.81 22.36 -6.16
C ASP A 110 15.57 20.90 -5.74
N ILE A 111 14.31 20.49 -5.59
CA ILE A 111 13.94 19.09 -5.26
C ILE A 111 14.44 18.15 -6.35
N VAL A 112 14.21 18.48 -7.63
CA VAL A 112 14.65 17.66 -8.77
C VAL A 112 16.17 17.53 -8.78
N ALA A 113 16.90 18.63 -8.66
CA ALA A 113 18.36 18.63 -8.64
C ALA A 113 18.92 17.78 -7.49
N ARG A 114 18.32 17.90 -6.30
CA ARG A 114 18.70 17.16 -5.11
C ARG A 114 18.50 15.66 -5.29
N LEU A 115 17.32 15.24 -5.76
CA LEU A 115 16.99 13.82 -5.94
C LEU A 115 17.81 13.18 -7.07
N THR A 116 17.93 13.84 -8.22
CA THR A 116 18.73 13.33 -9.34
C THR A 116 20.23 13.29 -8.99
N GLY A 117 20.70 14.24 -8.19
CA GLY A 117 22.07 14.23 -7.63
C GLY A 117 22.39 13.02 -6.77
N CYS A 118 21.37 12.41 -6.13
CA CYS A 118 21.49 11.16 -5.35
C CYS A 118 21.19 9.90 -6.18
N GLY A 119 20.98 10.01 -7.50
CA GLY A 119 20.64 8.89 -8.37
C GLY A 119 19.19 8.41 -8.27
N ILE A 120 18.28 9.21 -7.70
CA ILE A 120 16.85 8.88 -7.66
C ILE A 120 16.24 9.11 -9.02
N ASP A 121 15.65 8.07 -9.59
CA ASP A 121 15.01 8.05 -10.91
C ASP A 121 13.53 7.68 -10.87
N ASP A 122 12.98 7.34 -9.70
CA ASP A 122 11.58 7.00 -9.46
C ASP A 122 10.99 7.89 -8.36
N VAL A 123 9.85 8.51 -8.62
CA VAL A 123 9.12 9.34 -7.66
C VAL A 123 7.63 9.01 -7.67
N PHE A 124 6.97 9.22 -6.53
CA PHE A 124 5.52 9.07 -6.44
C PHE A 124 4.88 10.42 -6.13
N VAL A 125 3.92 10.84 -6.95
CA VAL A 125 3.33 12.20 -6.91
C VAL A 125 1.86 12.14 -6.49
N PRO A 126 1.55 12.11 -5.17
CA PRO A 126 0.20 12.32 -4.66
C PRO A 126 -0.13 13.82 -4.64
N ALA A 127 -1.44 14.13 -4.55
CA ALA A 127 -1.84 15.52 -4.28
C ALA A 127 -1.34 15.99 -2.90
N GLY A 128 -1.48 15.14 -1.89
CA GLY A 128 -1.19 15.45 -0.49
C GLY A 128 -2.37 16.12 0.22
N ASP A 129 -2.29 16.18 1.56
CA ASP A 129 -3.38 16.63 2.44
C ASP A 129 -3.14 18.02 3.08
N ALA A 130 -2.06 18.72 2.70
CA ALA A 130 -1.80 20.07 3.19
C ALA A 130 -2.95 21.01 2.80
N ASP A 131 -3.54 21.71 3.78
CA ASP A 131 -4.65 22.65 3.57
C ASP A 131 -4.49 23.86 4.47
N PRO A 132 -4.23 25.03 3.86
CA PRO A 132 -4.07 25.32 2.43
C PRO A 132 -2.80 24.67 1.82
N PRO A 133 -2.68 24.59 0.46
CA PRO A 133 -1.43 24.24 -0.20
C PRO A 133 -0.31 25.20 0.19
N ALA A 134 0.93 24.70 0.27
CA ALA A 134 2.11 25.52 0.56
C ALA A 134 2.48 26.52 -0.56
N GLY A 135 1.89 26.34 -1.74
CA GLY A 135 2.15 27.20 -2.89
C GLY A 135 1.21 26.93 -4.07
N GLN A 136 1.73 27.04 -5.28
CA GLN A 136 0.93 27.05 -6.53
C GLN A 136 0.33 25.69 -6.94
N PHE A 137 0.85 24.58 -6.40
CA PHE A 137 0.41 23.23 -6.83
C PHE A 137 -0.74 22.72 -5.93
N ALA A 138 -1.98 23.04 -6.28
CA ALA A 138 -3.15 22.63 -5.51
C ALA A 138 -3.53 21.15 -5.68
N SER A 139 -2.98 20.46 -6.71
CA SER A 139 -3.23 19.04 -6.99
C SER A 139 -2.03 18.41 -7.70
N ALA A 140 -2.04 17.08 -7.87
CA ALA A 140 -0.94 16.36 -8.50
C ALA A 140 -0.77 16.68 -10.01
N LEU A 141 -1.85 16.95 -10.75
CA LEU A 141 -1.75 17.14 -12.21
C LEU A 141 -0.89 18.34 -12.60
N PRO A 142 -1.04 19.56 -12.05
CA PRO A 142 -0.15 20.68 -12.36
C PRO A 142 1.33 20.37 -12.09
N LEU A 143 1.64 19.69 -10.98
CA LEU A 143 3.02 19.28 -10.67
C LEU A 143 3.56 18.29 -11.69
N LEU A 144 2.77 17.30 -12.10
CA LEU A 144 3.12 16.30 -13.12
C LEU A 144 3.36 16.95 -14.50
N VAL A 145 2.51 17.90 -14.88
CA VAL A 145 2.70 18.69 -16.12
C VAL A 145 4.04 19.42 -16.05
N ARG A 146 4.31 20.09 -14.92
CA ARG A 146 5.56 20.84 -14.75
C ARG A 146 6.80 19.94 -14.81
N LEU A 147 6.78 18.76 -14.18
CA LEU A 147 7.86 17.77 -14.32
C LEU A 147 8.06 17.32 -15.78
N THR A 148 6.97 17.21 -16.54
CA THR A 148 7.05 16.88 -17.97
C THR A 148 7.70 18.01 -18.78
N GLU A 149 7.34 19.27 -18.52
CA GLU A 149 7.91 20.45 -19.15
C GLU A 149 9.41 20.65 -18.81
N MET A 150 9.83 20.21 -17.62
CA MET A 150 11.24 20.14 -17.21
C MET A 150 12.06 19.04 -17.91
N GLY A 151 11.47 18.35 -18.90
CA GLY A 151 12.14 17.31 -19.66
C GLY A 151 12.09 15.92 -19.03
N ARG A 152 11.13 15.67 -18.13
CA ARG A 152 10.94 14.35 -17.45
C ARG A 152 12.21 13.92 -16.71
N PRO A 153 12.59 14.62 -15.65
CA PRO A 153 13.85 14.36 -14.92
C PRO A 153 13.91 12.98 -14.25
N PHE A 154 12.76 12.35 -14.05
CA PHE A 154 12.66 11.01 -13.46
C PHE A 154 12.21 9.99 -14.51
N ALA A 155 12.86 8.83 -14.55
CA ALA A 155 12.51 7.72 -15.45
C ALA A 155 11.14 7.12 -15.11
N ARG A 156 10.77 7.12 -13.83
CA ARG A 156 9.49 6.59 -13.33
C ARG A 156 8.76 7.63 -12.49
N VAL A 157 7.48 7.77 -12.75
CA VAL A 157 6.60 8.67 -12.00
C VAL A 157 5.31 7.94 -11.66
N GLY A 158 5.06 7.73 -10.38
CA GLY A 158 3.84 7.09 -9.90
C GLY A 158 2.74 8.07 -9.53
N ILE A 159 1.50 7.64 -9.71
CA ILE A 159 0.29 8.38 -9.29
C ILE A 159 -0.66 7.51 -8.48
N THR A 160 -1.55 8.15 -7.73
CA THR A 160 -2.47 7.49 -6.78
C THR A 160 -3.73 6.97 -7.45
N GLY A 161 -4.20 5.78 -7.03
CA GLY A 161 -5.55 5.24 -7.26
C GLY A 161 -6.30 4.98 -5.96
N TYR A 162 -7.64 5.02 -5.98
CA TYR A 162 -8.49 4.91 -4.78
C TYR A 162 -9.53 3.79 -4.94
N PRO A 163 -9.22 2.53 -4.57
CA PRO A 163 -10.15 1.40 -4.69
C PRO A 163 -11.41 1.52 -3.82
N GLU A 164 -11.26 1.95 -2.58
CA GLU A 164 -12.37 2.10 -1.61
C GLU A 164 -12.94 3.53 -1.60
N SER A 165 -12.85 4.24 -2.74
CA SER A 165 -13.24 5.64 -2.88
C SER A 165 -12.34 6.62 -2.13
N HIS A 166 -12.46 7.89 -2.44
CA HIS A 166 -11.79 8.95 -1.71
C HIS A 166 -12.81 9.63 -0.77
N PRO A 167 -12.48 9.90 0.50
CA PRO A 167 -13.47 10.38 1.48
C PRO A 167 -14.16 11.71 1.10
N ARG A 168 -13.53 12.49 0.19
CA ARG A 168 -14.02 13.83 -0.23
C ARG A 168 -14.25 13.95 -1.74
N ILE A 169 -13.91 12.94 -2.55
CA ILE A 169 -13.94 13.03 -4.02
C ILE A 169 -14.67 11.80 -4.56
N GLY A 170 -15.66 12.02 -5.42
CA GLY A 170 -16.42 10.93 -6.05
C GLY A 170 -15.56 10.04 -6.96
N ASP A 171 -15.95 8.78 -7.10
CA ASP A 171 -15.21 7.75 -7.86
C ASP A 171 -14.96 8.14 -9.32
N ASP A 172 -15.94 8.71 -9.98
CA ASP A 172 -15.80 9.11 -11.39
C ASP A 172 -14.75 10.22 -11.55
N VAL A 173 -14.67 11.13 -10.58
CA VAL A 173 -13.65 12.20 -10.54
C VAL A 173 -12.26 11.61 -10.30
N THR A 174 -12.13 10.63 -9.40
CA THR A 174 -10.83 9.98 -9.14
C THR A 174 -10.35 9.18 -10.33
N ILE A 175 -11.24 8.48 -11.06
CA ILE A 175 -10.90 7.74 -12.28
C ILE A 175 -10.54 8.71 -13.41
N GLN A 176 -11.31 9.81 -13.58
CA GLN A 176 -10.99 10.85 -14.56
C GLN A 176 -9.63 11.46 -14.26
N ALA A 177 -9.33 11.76 -12.99
CA ALA A 177 -8.03 12.30 -12.60
C ALA A 177 -6.86 11.31 -12.88
N MET A 178 -7.06 10.00 -12.81
CA MET A 178 -6.05 9.02 -13.26
C MET A 178 -5.87 9.07 -14.78
N TRP A 179 -6.96 9.16 -15.54
CA TRP A 179 -6.93 9.32 -16.99
C TRP A 179 -6.15 10.57 -17.41
N ASP A 180 -6.44 11.71 -16.80
CA ASP A 180 -5.78 12.99 -17.12
C ASP A 180 -4.28 12.95 -16.82
N LYS A 181 -3.88 12.28 -15.74
CA LYS A 181 -2.49 12.16 -15.32
C LYS A 181 -1.68 11.09 -16.09
N ARG A 182 -2.35 10.17 -16.82
CA ARG A 182 -1.68 9.00 -17.44
C ARG A 182 -0.55 9.36 -18.43
N LEU A 183 -0.60 10.53 -19.05
CA LEU A 183 0.41 10.99 -20.01
C LEU A 183 1.69 11.48 -19.31
N HIS A 184 1.62 11.74 -18.02
CA HIS A 184 2.69 12.27 -17.17
C HIS A 184 3.18 11.24 -16.14
N ALA A 185 2.62 10.04 -16.15
CA ALA A 185 2.90 8.99 -15.19
C ALA A 185 3.31 7.68 -15.88
N SER A 186 4.08 6.85 -15.20
CA SER A 186 4.53 5.54 -15.67
C SER A 186 3.89 4.38 -14.93
N TYR A 187 3.29 4.60 -13.76
CA TYR A 187 2.59 3.57 -12.99
C TYR A 187 1.55 4.15 -12.01
N LEU A 188 0.70 3.27 -11.51
CA LEU A 188 -0.30 3.54 -10.46
C LEU A 188 0.11 2.85 -9.16
N VAL A 189 -0.14 3.51 -8.03
CA VAL A 189 -0.18 2.85 -6.71
C VAL A 189 -1.60 2.98 -6.17
N SER A 190 -2.25 1.86 -5.87
CA SER A 190 -3.55 1.93 -5.22
C SER A 190 -3.39 2.28 -3.74
N ASN A 191 -4.29 3.10 -3.23
CA ASN A 191 -4.43 3.24 -1.80
C ASN A 191 -4.81 1.88 -1.17
N ILE A 192 -4.70 1.78 0.16
CA ILE A 192 -5.06 0.56 0.89
C ILE A 192 -6.49 0.14 0.54
N CYS A 193 -6.67 -1.16 0.31
CA CYS A 193 -7.98 -1.77 0.14
C CYS A 193 -8.09 -3.03 1.01
N PHE A 194 -9.21 -3.17 1.72
CA PHE A 194 -9.47 -4.30 2.61
C PHE A 194 -10.48 -5.30 2.04
N ASP A 195 -11.29 -4.86 1.06
CA ASP A 195 -12.30 -5.70 0.43
C ASP A 195 -11.86 -6.23 -0.93
N PRO A 196 -11.70 -7.57 -1.06
CA PRO A 196 -11.30 -8.20 -2.32
C PRO A 196 -12.22 -7.91 -3.50
N ALA A 197 -13.52 -7.81 -3.24
CA ALA A 197 -14.50 -7.55 -4.31
C ALA A 197 -14.40 -6.11 -4.82
N THR A 198 -14.22 -5.17 -3.91
CA THR A 198 -14.00 -3.76 -4.24
C THR A 198 -12.72 -3.56 -5.03
N LEU A 199 -11.61 -4.18 -4.62
CA LEU A 199 -10.34 -4.10 -5.36
C LEU A 199 -10.51 -4.62 -6.81
N ARG A 200 -11.11 -5.80 -6.99
CA ARG A 200 -11.32 -6.37 -8.33
C ARG A 200 -12.20 -5.48 -9.20
N ARG A 201 -13.34 -4.99 -8.65
CA ARG A 201 -14.23 -4.08 -9.39
C ARG A 201 -13.52 -2.79 -9.79
N TRP A 202 -12.73 -2.24 -8.89
CA TRP A 202 -11.96 -1.02 -9.16
C TRP A 202 -10.93 -1.23 -10.27
N ILE A 203 -10.13 -2.32 -10.22
CA ILE A 203 -9.18 -2.66 -11.29
C ILE A 203 -9.91 -2.75 -12.63
N SER A 204 -11.02 -3.52 -12.71
CA SER A 204 -11.81 -3.65 -13.94
C SER A 204 -12.33 -2.30 -14.45
N ARG A 205 -12.81 -1.42 -13.57
CA ARG A 205 -13.28 -0.07 -13.95
C ARG A 205 -12.15 0.81 -14.48
N VAL A 206 -11.00 0.80 -13.84
CA VAL A 206 -9.82 1.56 -14.26
C VAL A 206 -9.37 1.10 -15.65
N ARG A 207 -9.30 -0.21 -15.88
CA ARG A 207 -8.93 -0.78 -17.19
C ARG A 207 -9.98 -0.48 -18.28
N ALA A 208 -11.26 -0.63 -17.96
CA ALA A 208 -12.36 -0.29 -18.89
C ALA A 208 -12.38 1.19 -19.30
N ARG A 209 -11.87 2.09 -18.46
CA ARG A 209 -11.69 3.51 -18.77
C ARG A 209 -10.41 3.80 -19.57
N GLY A 210 -9.65 2.78 -19.98
CA GLY A 210 -8.45 2.90 -20.80
C GLY A 210 -7.19 3.34 -20.05
N VAL A 211 -7.19 3.32 -18.71
CA VAL A 211 -5.97 3.55 -17.93
C VAL A 211 -5.19 2.24 -17.86
N SER A 212 -4.16 2.10 -18.70
CA SER A 212 -3.35 0.89 -18.86
C SER A 212 -2.04 0.89 -18.05
N LEU A 213 -1.77 1.94 -17.28
CA LEU A 213 -0.56 2.05 -16.47
C LEU A 213 -0.37 0.81 -15.58
N PRO A 214 0.87 0.28 -15.45
CA PRO A 214 1.21 -0.76 -14.49
C PRO A 214 0.74 -0.41 -13.08
N LEU A 215 0.25 -1.39 -12.32
CA LEU A 215 -0.37 -1.17 -11.02
C LEU A 215 0.42 -1.85 -9.90
N PHE A 216 0.81 -1.07 -8.90
CA PHE A 216 1.20 -1.58 -7.59
C PHE A 216 -0.02 -1.58 -6.67
N VAL A 217 -0.40 -2.76 -6.17
CA VAL A 217 -1.57 -2.89 -5.29
C VAL A 217 -1.19 -2.59 -3.85
N GLY A 218 -1.83 -1.58 -3.28
CA GLY A 218 -1.63 -1.15 -1.90
C GLY A 218 -2.26 -2.11 -0.89
N LEU A 219 -1.44 -2.63 0.02
CA LEU A 219 -1.84 -3.50 1.11
C LEU A 219 -1.32 -2.96 2.44
N ALA A 220 -2.16 -2.98 3.48
CA ALA A 220 -1.63 -2.79 4.83
C ALA A 220 -0.76 -3.99 5.19
N GLY A 221 0.44 -3.76 5.73
CA GLY A 221 1.23 -4.80 6.37
C GLY A 221 0.51 -5.36 7.60
N PRO A 222 0.98 -6.49 8.16
CA PRO A 222 0.49 -6.96 9.45
C PRO A 222 0.65 -5.88 10.52
N VAL A 223 -0.43 -5.51 11.19
CA VAL A 223 -0.44 -4.37 12.13
C VAL A 223 -0.90 -4.82 13.50
N ASP A 224 -0.08 -4.53 14.53
CA ASP A 224 -0.49 -4.60 15.92
C ASP A 224 -1.36 -3.38 16.28
N ARG A 225 -2.58 -3.66 16.77
CA ARG A 225 -3.56 -2.63 17.14
C ARG A 225 -3.02 -1.61 18.15
N ALA A 226 -2.33 -2.08 19.19
CA ALA A 226 -1.82 -1.21 20.24
C ALA A 226 -0.73 -0.28 19.69
N ARG A 227 0.09 -0.76 18.78
CA ARG A 227 1.14 0.02 18.13
C ARG A 227 0.56 1.03 17.14
N LEU A 228 -0.46 0.63 16.37
CA LEU A 228 -1.18 1.54 15.49
C LEU A 228 -1.77 2.72 16.25
N LEU A 229 -2.42 2.44 17.39
CA LEU A 229 -2.97 3.48 18.28
C LEU A 229 -1.87 4.38 18.87
N ARG A 230 -0.72 3.80 19.27
CA ARG A 230 0.43 4.60 19.76
C ARG A 230 1.03 5.47 18.67
N MET A 231 1.10 4.99 17.43
CA MET A 231 1.60 5.80 16.30
C MET A 231 0.63 6.93 15.98
N ALA A 232 -0.66 6.65 15.95
CA ALA A 232 -1.69 7.67 15.80
C ALA A 232 -1.61 8.75 16.89
N ALA A 233 -1.32 8.38 18.13
CA ALA A 233 -1.13 9.31 19.25
C ALA A 233 0.18 10.12 19.14
N LYS A 234 1.27 9.54 18.61
CA LYS A 234 2.57 10.22 18.44
C LYS A 234 2.61 11.17 17.25
N ALA A 235 1.80 10.94 16.22
CA ALA A 235 1.72 11.82 15.05
C ALA A 235 1.10 13.20 15.34
N GLY A 236 0.69 13.43 16.58
CA GLY A 236 0.01 14.66 17.04
C GLY A 236 -1.51 14.56 16.95
N VAL A 237 -2.20 15.02 17.99
CA VAL A 237 -3.66 14.82 18.16
C VAL A 237 -4.46 15.35 16.96
N ALA A 238 -4.03 16.43 16.32
CA ALA A 238 -4.72 17.03 15.19
C ALA A 238 -4.55 16.22 13.88
N GLU A 239 -3.37 15.68 13.60
CA GLU A 239 -3.11 14.87 12.41
C GLU A 239 -3.70 13.47 12.55
N SER A 240 -3.53 12.84 13.73
CA SER A 240 -4.12 11.56 14.02
C SER A 240 -5.64 11.62 14.00
N ALA A 241 -6.25 12.71 14.50
CA ALA A 241 -7.69 12.89 14.43
C ALA A 241 -8.18 13.09 12.99
N ARG A 242 -7.46 13.82 12.13
CA ARG A 242 -7.79 13.96 10.70
C ARG A 242 -7.60 12.65 9.94
N PHE A 243 -6.50 11.94 10.18
CA PHE A 243 -6.24 10.64 9.60
C PHE A 243 -7.29 9.62 10.06
N LEU A 244 -7.61 9.57 11.36
CA LEU A 244 -8.65 8.73 11.94
C LEU A 244 -10.04 9.09 11.41
N ALA A 245 -10.39 10.37 11.34
CA ALA A 245 -11.68 10.83 10.84
C ALA A 245 -11.87 10.52 9.34
N GLY A 246 -10.79 10.61 8.55
CA GLY A 246 -10.81 10.22 7.14
C GLY A 246 -10.78 8.71 6.90
N HIS A 247 -10.41 7.89 7.90
CA HIS A 247 -10.14 6.47 7.75
C HIS A 247 -10.69 5.62 8.90
N THR A 248 -11.76 6.06 9.54
CA THR A 248 -12.36 5.39 10.71
C THR A 248 -12.68 3.92 10.43
N GLU A 249 -13.12 3.58 9.23
CA GLU A 249 -13.40 2.20 8.84
C GLU A 249 -12.14 1.33 8.77
N TRP A 250 -10.99 1.90 8.37
CA TRP A 250 -9.72 1.18 8.37
C TRP A 250 -9.29 0.81 9.77
N PHE A 251 -9.44 1.74 10.73
CA PHE A 251 -9.14 1.47 12.13
C PHE A 251 -10.02 0.41 12.75
N LEU A 252 -11.30 0.38 12.42
CA LEU A 252 -12.21 -0.67 12.85
C LEU A 252 -11.79 -2.03 12.28
N ARG A 253 -11.38 -2.08 11.02
CA ARG A 253 -10.93 -3.31 10.35
C ARG A 253 -9.54 -3.76 10.80
N LEU A 254 -8.61 -2.83 11.02
CA LEU A 254 -7.28 -3.12 11.58
C LEU A 254 -7.35 -3.48 13.07
N GLY A 255 -8.38 -3.04 13.76
CA GLY A 255 -8.59 -3.24 15.19
C GLY A 255 -9.25 -4.57 15.59
N THR A 256 -9.39 -5.55 14.68
CA THR A 256 -9.97 -6.87 15.00
C THR A 256 -9.11 -7.63 16.03
N PRO A 257 -9.73 -8.44 16.91
CA PRO A 257 -8.97 -9.31 17.82
C PRO A 257 -8.00 -10.22 17.04
N GLY A 258 -6.73 -10.21 17.40
CA GLY A 258 -5.67 -10.98 16.72
C GLY A 258 -4.89 -10.19 15.65
N GLY A 259 -5.20 -8.90 15.45
CA GLY A 259 -4.53 -8.05 14.45
C GLY A 259 -5.05 -8.27 13.02
N TYR A 260 -4.55 -7.46 12.09
CA TYR A 260 -4.85 -7.58 10.67
C TYR A 260 -3.69 -8.27 9.92
N SER A 261 -4.05 -9.17 9.01
CA SER A 261 -3.14 -9.74 8.03
C SER A 261 -3.74 -9.63 6.61
N PRO A 262 -2.95 -9.30 5.58
CA PRO A 262 -3.42 -9.22 4.19
C PRO A 262 -3.70 -10.59 3.54
N ASP A 263 -3.48 -11.69 4.24
CA ASP A 263 -3.62 -13.07 3.71
C ASP A 263 -4.95 -13.29 3.01
N ARG A 264 -6.05 -12.86 3.64
CA ARG A 264 -7.40 -13.03 3.06
C ARG A 264 -7.59 -12.23 1.78
N LEU A 265 -7.03 -11.03 1.72
CA LEU A 265 -7.11 -10.20 0.52
C LEU A 265 -6.34 -10.87 -0.61
N LEU A 266 -5.09 -11.28 -0.37
CA LEU A 266 -4.24 -11.98 -1.34
C LEU A 266 -4.88 -13.28 -1.80
N ASP A 267 -5.44 -14.09 -0.90
CA ASP A 267 -6.09 -15.35 -1.24
C ASP A 267 -7.26 -15.17 -2.22
N ARG A 268 -8.10 -14.16 -1.95
CA ARG A 268 -9.31 -13.91 -2.73
C ARG A 268 -9.10 -13.06 -3.99
N THR A 269 -7.99 -12.37 -4.09
CA THR A 269 -7.66 -11.55 -5.26
C THR A 269 -6.56 -12.16 -6.13
N GLY A 270 -5.80 -13.13 -5.64
CA GLY A 270 -4.62 -13.65 -6.31
C GLY A 270 -4.81 -14.03 -7.79
N ALA A 271 -5.97 -14.59 -8.15
CA ALA A 271 -6.27 -14.89 -9.55
C ALA A 271 -6.41 -13.61 -10.40
N ALA A 272 -7.10 -12.58 -9.86
CA ALA A 272 -7.27 -11.31 -10.56
C ALA A 272 -5.97 -10.50 -10.62
N LEU A 273 -5.13 -10.59 -9.59
CA LEU A 273 -3.83 -9.91 -9.58
C LEU A 273 -2.83 -10.57 -10.53
N ALA A 274 -2.93 -11.89 -10.73
CA ALA A 274 -2.11 -12.64 -11.68
C ALA A 274 -2.59 -12.56 -13.14
N ASP A 275 -3.77 -11.99 -13.39
CA ASP A 275 -4.30 -11.80 -14.73
C ASP A 275 -3.52 -10.69 -15.45
N PRO A 276 -2.90 -10.96 -16.63
CA PRO A 276 -2.20 -9.94 -17.39
C PRO A 276 -3.07 -8.71 -17.74
N ALA A 277 -4.38 -8.90 -17.93
CA ALA A 277 -5.30 -7.80 -18.20
C ALA A 277 -5.43 -6.82 -17.02
N SER A 278 -5.11 -7.25 -15.81
CA SER A 278 -5.06 -6.37 -14.63
C SER A 278 -3.83 -5.47 -14.61
N ALA A 279 -2.79 -5.80 -15.39
CA ALA A 279 -1.51 -5.10 -15.44
C ALA A 279 -0.95 -4.80 -14.03
N VAL A 280 -1.02 -5.78 -13.12
CA VAL A 280 -0.44 -5.67 -11.77
C VAL A 280 1.04 -5.99 -11.87
N GLU A 281 1.88 -5.01 -11.54
CA GLU A 281 3.34 -5.11 -11.55
C GLU A 281 3.87 -5.62 -10.19
N GLY A 282 3.22 -5.22 -9.08
CA GLY A 282 3.71 -5.57 -7.76
C GLY A 282 2.75 -5.21 -6.62
N LEU A 283 3.27 -5.39 -5.40
CA LEU A 283 2.60 -4.98 -4.17
C LEU A 283 3.28 -3.75 -3.57
N HIS A 284 2.49 -2.90 -2.93
CA HIS A 284 2.95 -1.76 -2.16
C HIS A 284 2.48 -1.92 -0.72
N PHE A 285 3.41 -2.16 0.21
CA PHE A 285 3.10 -2.38 1.61
C PHE A 285 3.11 -1.07 2.40
N PHE A 286 1.96 -0.67 2.88
CA PHE A 286 1.83 0.36 3.89
C PHE A 286 2.26 -0.24 5.23
N THR A 287 3.53 -0.04 5.62
CA THR A 287 4.12 -0.71 6.79
C THR A 287 3.74 -0.05 8.11
N PHE A 288 3.29 1.20 8.10
CA PHE A 288 3.09 2.01 9.30
C PHE A 288 4.33 2.02 10.21
N ASN A 289 5.53 2.02 9.61
CA ASN A 289 6.83 1.83 10.26
C ASN A 289 6.95 0.53 11.09
N GLN A 290 6.09 -0.46 10.81
CA GLN A 290 6.21 -1.82 11.34
C GLN A 290 6.95 -2.71 10.32
N VAL A 291 8.11 -2.24 9.90
CA VAL A 291 8.93 -2.84 8.84
C VAL A 291 9.29 -4.28 9.18
N ARG A 292 9.75 -4.52 10.41
CA ARG A 292 10.11 -5.85 10.90
C ARG A 292 8.96 -6.85 10.75
N GLN A 293 7.78 -6.50 11.27
CA GLN A 293 6.60 -7.39 11.24
C GLN A 293 6.16 -7.69 9.81
N THR A 294 6.23 -6.68 8.93
CA THR A 294 5.89 -6.82 7.51
C THR A 294 6.85 -7.78 6.82
N GLU A 295 8.17 -7.65 7.08
CA GLU A 295 9.17 -8.52 6.46
C GLU A 295 9.15 -9.93 7.04
N GLU A 296 9.01 -10.12 8.35
CA GLU A 296 8.83 -11.43 8.98
C GLU A 296 7.62 -12.16 8.39
N TRP A 297 6.50 -11.46 8.19
CA TRP A 297 5.31 -12.01 7.54
C TRP A 297 5.60 -12.41 6.08
N ARG A 298 6.21 -11.53 5.28
CA ARG A 298 6.56 -11.81 3.89
C ARG A 298 7.48 -13.05 3.78
N ARG A 299 8.54 -13.10 4.58
CA ARG A 299 9.47 -14.24 4.62
C ARG A 299 8.76 -15.53 5.03
N SER A 300 7.85 -15.47 5.98
CA SER A 300 7.07 -16.64 6.40
C SER A 300 6.20 -17.20 5.28
N LEU A 301 5.63 -16.33 4.42
CA LEU A 301 4.88 -16.75 3.26
C LEU A 301 5.78 -17.36 2.18
N LEU A 302 6.89 -16.70 1.86
CA LEU A 302 7.85 -17.22 0.87
C LEU A 302 8.44 -18.57 1.30
N GLY A 303 8.73 -18.76 2.59
CA GLY A 303 9.21 -20.04 3.15
C GLY A 303 8.19 -21.19 3.10
N ARG A 304 6.91 -20.90 2.85
CA ARG A 304 5.85 -21.92 2.63
C ARG A 304 5.74 -22.36 1.17
N LEU A 305 6.42 -21.69 0.24
CA LEU A 305 6.47 -22.11 -1.15
C LEU A 305 7.26 -23.40 -1.27
N PRO A 306 6.86 -24.32 -2.17
CA PRO A 306 7.69 -25.48 -2.46
C PRO A 306 9.05 -25.01 -2.98
N ALA A 307 10.11 -25.67 -2.54
CA ALA A 307 11.43 -25.44 -3.13
C ALA A 307 11.30 -25.64 -4.65
N GLY A 308 11.52 -24.57 -5.43
CA GLY A 308 11.54 -24.66 -6.88
C GLY A 308 12.63 -25.65 -7.30
N PRO A 309 12.57 -26.23 -8.51
CA PRO A 309 13.66 -27.05 -9.02
C PRO A 309 14.94 -26.21 -8.97
N VAL A 310 15.96 -26.73 -8.26
CA VAL A 310 17.28 -26.09 -8.20
C VAL A 310 17.78 -26.00 -9.66
N PRO A 311 18.03 -24.80 -10.21
CA PRO A 311 18.63 -24.69 -11.53
C PRO A 311 20.06 -25.23 -11.41
N GLY A 312 20.33 -26.44 -11.93
CA GLY A 312 21.68 -26.97 -11.97
C GLY A 312 21.88 -28.46 -11.64
N ALA A 313 20.84 -29.29 -11.66
CA ALA A 313 21.03 -30.75 -11.63
C ALA A 313 20.61 -31.38 -12.97
N ALA A 314 21.29 -30.97 -14.04
CA ALA A 314 21.39 -31.72 -15.26
C ALA A 314 22.88 -32.04 -15.41
N GLY A 315 23.24 -33.33 -15.02
CA GLY A 315 24.54 -33.89 -15.23
C GLY A 315 24.84 -34.18 -16.70
#